data_5223c5b505bfb814d0f88969a4b27f25
#
_entry.id   5223c5b505bfb814d0f88969a4b27f25
#
_cell.length_a   1.000
_cell.length_b   1.000
_cell.length_c   1.000
_cell.angle_alpha   90.00
_cell.angle_beta   90.00
_cell.angle_gamma   90.00
#
_symmetry.space_group_name_H-M   'P 1'
#
loop_
_entity.id
_entity.type
_entity.pdbx_description
1 polymer ?
#
loop_
_entity_poly.entity_id
_entity_poly.type
_entity_poly.pdbx_seq_one_letter_code
_entity_poly.pdbx_strand_id
1 'polypeptide(L)'
;MIKNYQYAFSIESYFGNSISNRYRKRVTSPYQHELKSSLSLITQNFTKLNTKLLTRNADHSYVKKANERQNICNVTSDGERSVFVNAADGESSLELKEYSPQFLRVRMGVFLSILIGYSCYYLTRNSLTFTAPAMVATASLGLDITSIGVITSIFPLCYGCSKFISGVVGDALSPSVMLGGGLVATGVINIMFGASSILPVFCVLWAMNGILQGFGAPSCAKILTSWFASKERGTYWGMWNIAHNLGGFTAPILAGTAARTYGWSWGLWAPGFIAVIVGAVIILTLKDSPEAKGFEPVENICNHKEAKKQTEQLEQKINLWENLLHNVLSNPFIWGLAFTYFCVYVVRQGITSWSVFYLIKEKGVVDAGAAAVRVSGLELGGLIGSLLAGRISDWYIASSNGGAVGKRIQIVIGYLVGVATMLLSFRAIPAGTPFLQALIVFMIGFFLYGPQMLIGLCGAEIVGRRSVGASEGFLGWIAYLGAANAGVPLSLLVQQYGWDAFFLALICACGTGILLLAPLVGAKSYLQRQN
;
A
#
# COMPACT_ATOMS: atom_id res chain seq x y z
N MET A 1 -26.97 -7.42 4.22
CA MET A 1 -26.16 -7.65 3.01
C MET A 1 -26.90 -7.28 1.70
N ILE A 2 -28.18 -7.50 1.58
CA ILE A 2 -28.96 -7.25 0.33
C ILE A 2 -29.22 -5.75 0.06
N LYS A 3 -29.37 -4.90 1.08
CA LYS A 3 -29.55 -3.43 0.92
C LYS A 3 -28.32 -2.67 0.39
N ASN A 4 -27.12 -3.23 0.50
CA ASN A 4 -25.91 -2.61 -0.06
C ASN A 4 -25.77 -2.78 -1.59
N TYR A 5 -26.57 -3.65 -2.20
CA TYR A 5 -26.58 -3.85 -3.66
C TYR A 5 -27.41 -2.81 -4.42
N GLN A 6 -28.39 -2.19 -3.78
CA GLN A 6 -29.18 -1.11 -4.42
C GLN A 6 -28.37 0.16 -4.65
N TYR A 7 -27.30 0.41 -3.87
CA TYR A 7 -26.46 1.61 -4.04
C TYR A 7 -25.42 1.48 -5.15
N ALA A 8 -25.00 0.28 -5.52
CA ALA A 8 -24.13 0.06 -6.70
C ALA A 8 -24.89 0.39 -8.01
N PHE A 9 -26.19 0.10 -8.06
CA PHE A 9 -27.05 0.42 -9.22
C PHE A 9 -27.33 1.93 -9.37
N SER A 10 -27.28 2.70 -8.27
CA SER A 10 -27.51 4.16 -8.30
C SER A 10 -26.34 4.94 -8.91
N ILE A 11 -25.13 4.40 -8.88
CA ILE A 11 -23.94 5.04 -9.47
C ILE A 11 -23.95 4.89 -11.01
N GLU A 12 -24.43 3.77 -11.55
CA GLU A 12 -24.60 3.60 -12.99
C GLU A 12 -25.64 4.55 -13.59
N SER A 13 -26.71 4.86 -12.87
CA SER A 13 -27.75 5.80 -13.35
C SER A 13 -27.29 7.27 -13.33
N TYR A 14 -26.33 7.64 -12.48
CA TYR A 14 -25.84 9.03 -12.39
C TYR A 14 -24.75 9.36 -13.42
N PHE A 15 -23.90 8.39 -13.75
CA PHE A 15 -22.87 8.56 -14.80
C PHE A 15 -23.37 8.27 -16.22
N GLY A 16 -24.38 7.43 -16.37
CA GLY A 16 -24.95 7.08 -17.68
C GLY A 16 -25.72 8.22 -18.35
N ASN A 17 -26.42 9.05 -17.57
CA ASN A 17 -27.28 10.11 -18.13
C ASN A 17 -26.57 11.44 -18.42
N SER A 18 -25.41 11.71 -17.83
CA SER A 18 -24.68 12.97 -18.06
C SER A 18 -23.81 12.95 -19.33
N ILE A 19 -23.40 11.78 -19.78
CA ILE A 19 -22.51 11.63 -20.96
C ILE A 19 -23.30 11.38 -22.25
N SER A 20 -24.55 10.91 -22.13
CA SER A 20 -25.38 10.52 -23.31
C SER A 20 -25.86 11.71 -24.14
N ASN A 21 -25.93 12.92 -23.62
CA ASN A 21 -26.55 14.06 -24.33
C ASN A 21 -25.59 14.98 -25.12
N ARG A 22 -24.27 14.76 -25.07
CA ARG A 22 -23.30 15.59 -25.83
C ARG A 22 -22.59 14.90 -27.01
N TYR A 23 -22.75 13.60 -27.20
CA TYR A 23 -22.04 12.88 -28.27
C TYR A 23 -22.94 12.09 -29.25
N ARG A 24 -24.18 12.51 -29.46
CA ARG A 24 -25.12 11.86 -30.37
C ARG A 24 -25.00 12.32 -31.82
N LYS A 25 -23.82 12.74 -32.29
CA LYS A 25 -23.52 12.90 -33.72
C LYS A 25 -22.09 12.50 -34.01
N ARG A 26 -21.97 11.41 -34.77
CA ARG A 26 -20.81 10.78 -35.46
C ARG A 26 -20.10 9.69 -34.66
N VAL A 27 -20.06 8.59 -35.39
CA VAL A 27 -19.26 7.37 -35.39
C VAL A 27 -20.04 6.14 -34.97
N THR A 28 -20.62 5.47 -35.94
CA THR A 28 -21.03 4.07 -35.88
C THR A 28 -19.77 3.20 -36.11
N SER A 29 -19.29 2.54 -35.09
CA SER A 29 -18.23 1.55 -35.19
C SER A 29 -18.71 0.21 -34.64
N PRO A 30 -18.44 -0.92 -35.32
CA PRO A 30 -18.88 -2.27 -34.88
C PRO A 30 -18.33 -2.71 -33.54
N TYR A 31 -17.31 -2.06 -33.01
CA TYR A 31 -16.65 -2.40 -31.71
C TYR A 31 -17.49 -2.14 -30.45
N GLN A 32 -18.54 -1.32 -30.50
CA GLN A 32 -19.37 -1.06 -29.33
C GLN A 32 -20.30 -2.23 -28.94
N HIS A 33 -20.65 -3.09 -29.88
CA HIS A 33 -21.51 -4.24 -29.62
C HIS A 33 -20.71 -5.38 -28.94
N GLU A 34 -19.47 -5.59 -29.31
CA GLU A 34 -18.59 -6.58 -28.67
C GLU A 34 -18.17 -6.19 -27.26
N LEU A 35 -17.93 -4.91 -27.00
CA LEU A 35 -17.56 -4.45 -25.66
C LEU A 35 -18.72 -4.58 -24.65
N LYS A 36 -19.96 -4.31 -25.08
CA LYS A 36 -21.15 -4.51 -24.24
C LYS A 36 -21.46 -5.98 -23.96
N SER A 37 -21.27 -6.85 -24.95
CA SER A 37 -21.46 -8.30 -24.75
C SER A 37 -20.38 -8.91 -23.85
N SER A 38 -19.14 -8.47 -23.98
CA SER A 38 -18.03 -8.92 -23.12
C SER A 38 -18.18 -8.46 -21.67
N LEU A 39 -18.60 -7.22 -21.43
CA LEU A 39 -18.89 -6.72 -20.09
C LEU A 39 -20.09 -7.42 -19.42
N SER A 40 -21.14 -7.74 -20.18
CA SER A 40 -22.29 -8.49 -19.65
C SER A 40 -21.93 -9.93 -19.28
N LEU A 41 -21.08 -10.58 -20.06
CA LEU A 41 -20.57 -11.93 -19.77
C LEU A 41 -19.66 -11.97 -18.53
N ILE A 42 -18.82 -10.96 -18.33
CA ILE A 42 -17.97 -10.83 -17.16
C ILE A 42 -18.83 -10.64 -15.91
N THR A 43 -19.86 -9.79 -15.97
CA THR A 43 -20.76 -9.54 -14.85
C THR A 43 -21.59 -10.79 -14.48
N GLN A 44 -22.10 -11.52 -15.48
CA GLN A 44 -22.84 -12.78 -15.24
C GLN A 44 -21.95 -13.89 -14.66
N ASN A 45 -20.71 -13.99 -15.11
CA ASN A 45 -19.77 -14.98 -14.58
C ASN A 45 -19.31 -14.65 -13.14
N PHE A 46 -19.17 -13.35 -12.82
CA PHE A 46 -18.87 -12.91 -11.45
C PHE A 46 -20.02 -13.22 -10.47
N THR A 47 -21.27 -13.04 -10.92
CA THR A 47 -22.47 -13.36 -10.10
C THR A 47 -22.60 -14.87 -9.88
N LYS A 48 -22.38 -15.69 -10.91
CA LYS A 48 -22.40 -17.15 -10.79
C LYS A 48 -21.26 -17.71 -9.92
N LEU A 49 -20.09 -17.09 -9.95
CA LEU A 49 -18.96 -17.50 -9.11
C LEU A 49 -19.21 -17.18 -7.63
N ASN A 50 -19.83 -16.04 -7.35
CA ASN A 50 -20.17 -15.62 -5.99
C ASN A 50 -21.28 -16.48 -5.38
N THR A 51 -22.29 -16.88 -6.17
CA THR A 51 -23.34 -17.78 -5.70
C THR A 51 -22.81 -19.19 -5.43
N LYS A 52 -21.91 -19.71 -6.26
CA LYS A 52 -21.27 -21.02 -6.05
C LYS A 52 -20.33 -21.05 -4.84
N LEU A 53 -19.68 -19.93 -4.50
CA LEU A 53 -18.83 -19.82 -3.30
C LEU A 53 -19.65 -19.74 -2.01
N LEU A 54 -20.85 -19.16 -2.06
CA LEU A 54 -21.74 -19.04 -0.90
C LEU A 54 -22.47 -20.37 -0.57
N THR A 55 -22.74 -21.21 -1.58
CA THR A 55 -23.42 -22.52 -1.36
C THR A 55 -22.47 -23.66 -0.97
N ARG A 56 -21.16 -23.51 -1.15
CA ARG A 56 -20.17 -24.56 -0.84
C ARG A 56 -19.63 -24.55 0.61
N ASN A 57 -19.93 -23.50 1.38
CA ASN A 57 -19.48 -23.35 2.77
C ASN A 57 -20.56 -23.67 3.83
N ALA A 58 -21.64 -24.32 3.44
CA ALA A 58 -22.67 -24.79 4.38
C ALA A 58 -22.41 -26.27 4.75
N ASP A 59 -21.31 -26.54 5.45
CA ASP A 59 -21.10 -27.85 6.05
C ASP A 59 -21.75 -27.89 7.44
N HIS A 60 -22.76 -28.75 7.59
CA HIS A 60 -23.62 -28.88 8.74
C HIS A 60 -22.94 -29.35 10.05
N SER A 61 -21.65 -29.66 10.04
CA SER A 61 -20.92 -30.16 11.22
C SER A 61 -20.51 -29.09 12.23
N TYR A 62 -20.39 -27.80 11.80
CA TYR A 62 -20.00 -26.72 12.68
C TYR A 62 -21.14 -26.09 13.49
N VAL A 63 -22.37 -26.26 13.05
CA VAL A 63 -23.56 -25.69 13.71
C VAL A 63 -23.90 -26.43 15.02
N LYS A 64 -23.56 -27.72 15.16
CA LYS A 64 -23.94 -28.53 16.32
C LYS A 64 -23.07 -28.26 17.57
N LYS A 65 -21.84 -27.73 17.44
CA LYS A 65 -20.94 -27.41 18.57
C LYS A 65 -21.02 -25.96 19.03
N ALA A 66 -21.61 -25.08 18.23
CA ALA A 66 -21.77 -23.66 18.57
C ALA A 66 -23.05 -23.39 19.38
N ASN A 67 -24.04 -24.31 19.36
CA ASN A 67 -25.31 -24.13 20.03
C ASN A 67 -25.28 -24.29 21.57
N GLU A 68 -24.16 -24.71 22.14
CA GLU A 68 -24.08 -24.88 23.61
C GLU A 68 -23.49 -23.69 24.37
N ARG A 69 -23.00 -22.64 23.68
CA ARG A 69 -22.33 -21.50 24.35
C ARG A 69 -22.55 -20.10 23.79
N GLN A 70 -23.47 -19.84 22.87
CA GLN A 70 -23.69 -18.44 22.41
C GLN A 70 -25.13 -18.22 21.93
N ASN A 71 -25.75 -17.14 22.37
CA ASN A 71 -27.04 -16.63 21.88
C ASN A 71 -26.92 -16.28 20.39
N ILE A 72 -27.66 -16.95 19.53
CA ILE A 72 -27.65 -16.82 18.08
C ILE A 72 -28.71 -15.81 17.66
N CYS A 73 -28.34 -14.82 16.85
CA CYS A 73 -29.30 -13.99 16.12
C CYS A 73 -29.90 -14.78 14.96
N ASN A 74 -31.19 -15.10 15.04
CA ASN A 74 -31.94 -15.63 13.90
C ASN A 74 -32.46 -14.48 13.03
N VAL A 75 -32.25 -14.60 11.73
CA VAL A 75 -32.82 -13.69 10.73
C VAL A 75 -34.04 -14.37 10.15
N THR A 76 -35.21 -13.77 10.33
CA THR A 76 -36.45 -14.21 9.67
C THR A 76 -36.51 -13.71 8.23
N SER A 77 -37.32 -14.37 7.38
CA SER A 77 -37.46 -14.12 5.94
C SER A 77 -37.96 -12.71 5.57
N ASP A 78 -38.41 -11.91 6.53
CA ASP A 78 -39.05 -10.61 6.29
C ASP A 78 -38.15 -9.40 6.61
N GLY A 79 -36.85 -9.63 6.84
CA GLY A 79 -35.87 -8.54 6.94
C GLY A 79 -35.88 -7.73 8.24
N GLU A 80 -36.70 -8.09 9.24
CA GLU A 80 -36.65 -7.49 10.57
C GLU A 80 -35.71 -8.27 11.49
N ARG A 81 -34.73 -7.59 12.08
CA ARG A 81 -33.81 -8.18 13.07
C ARG A 81 -34.44 -8.10 14.45
N SER A 82 -34.93 -9.24 14.96
CA SER A 82 -35.26 -9.36 16.37
C SER A 82 -34.05 -9.85 17.17
N VAL A 83 -33.64 -9.09 18.16
CA VAL A 83 -32.64 -9.46 19.15
C VAL A 83 -33.37 -9.95 20.38
N PHE A 84 -33.27 -11.26 20.70
CA PHE A 84 -33.75 -11.79 21.98
C PHE A 84 -32.69 -11.62 23.05
N VAL A 85 -33.01 -10.85 24.08
CA VAL A 85 -32.20 -10.74 25.30
C VAL A 85 -32.92 -11.52 26.39
N ASN A 86 -32.20 -12.43 27.05
CA ASN A 86 -32.73 -13.15 28.20
C ASN A 86 -33.11 -12.16 29.33
N ALA A 87 -34.36 -12.17 29.73
CA ALA A 87 -34.97 -11.32 30.71
C ALA A 87 -34.64 -11.73 32.15
N ALA A 88 -33.39 -12.01 32.47
CA ALA A 88 -32.97 -12.35 33.84
C ALA A 88 -32.25 -11.23 34.58
N ASP A 89 -31.67 -10.26 33.85
CA ASP A 89 -30.99 -9.12 34.48
C ASP A 89 -31.52 -7.83 33.85
N GLY A 90 -32.26 -7.05 34.63
CA GLY A 90 -33.00 -5.86 34.22
C GLY A 90 -32.11 -4.69 33.76
N GLU A 91 -31.43 -4.82 32.63
CA GLU A 91 -30.72 -3.71 31.99
C GLU A 91 -31.10 -3.57 30.51
N SER A 92 -31.63 -2.40 30.25
CA SER A 92 -31.92 -1.69 29.00
C SER A 92 -31.52 -2.36 27.68
N SER A 93 -32.53 -2.54 26.80
CA SER A 93 -32.40 -2.82 25.37
C SER A 93 -31.34 -1.90 24.74
N LEU A 94 -30.22 -2.47 24.30
CA LEU A 94 -29.20 -1.82 23.50
C LEU A 94 -29.74 -1.61 22.08
N GLU A 95 -30.39 -0.48 21.83
CA GLU A 95 -30.67 -0.02 20.47
C GLU A 95 -29.34 0.16 19.71
N LEU A 96 -29.07 -0.70 18.73
CA LEU A 96 -27.99 -0.48 17.76
C LEU A 96 -28.37 0.77 16.93
N LYS A 97 -27.82 1.91 17.30
CA LYS A 97 -28.05 3.15 16.59
C LYS A 97 -27.46 3.04 15.18
N GLU A 98 -28.31 2.99 14.16
CA GLU A 98 -27.85 2.97 12.76
C GLU A 98 -27.23 4.32 12.40
N TYR A 99 -26.16 4.25 11.58
CA TYR A 99 -25.51 5.47 11.06
C TYR A 99 -26.48 6.28 10.19
N SER A 100 -26.61 7.57 10.45
CA SER A 100 -27.44 8.43 9.61
C SER A 100 -26.94 8.46 8.16
N PRO A 101 -27.81 8.58 7.15
CA PRO A 101 -27.39 8.68 5.74
C PRO A 101 -26.46 9.88 5.48
N GLN A 102 -26.59 10.96 6.23
CA GLN A 102 -25.70 12.13 6.16
C GLN A 102 -24.30 11.78 6.66
N PHE A 103 -24.20 11.10 7.79
CA PHE A 103 -22.93 10.62 8.32
C PHE A 103 -22.21 9.70 7.33
N LEU A 104 -22.92 8.75 6.72
CA LEU A 104 -22.34 7.81 5.75
C LEU A 104 -21.77 8.53 4.52
N ARG A 105 -22.46 9.57 4.00
CA ARG A 105 -21.96 10.39 2.88
C ARG A 105 -20.69 11.15 3.26
N VAL A 106 -20.68 11.79 4.43
CA VAL A 106 -19.52 12.53 4.92
C VAL A 106 -18.34 11.60 5.15
N ARG A 107 -18.56 10.46 5.81
CA ARG A 107 -17.56 9.44 6.07
C ARG A 107 -16.93 8.89 4.78
N MET A 108 -17.75 8.63 3.76
CA MET A 108 -17.26 8.21 2.45
C MET A 108 -16.43 9.32 1.77
N GLY A 109 -16.84 10.57 1.88
CA GLY A 109 -16.06 11.72 1.40
C GLY A 109 -14.70 11.82 2.10
N VAL A 110 -14.65 11.64 3.42
CA VAL A 110 -13.41 11.58 4.19
C VAL A 110 -12.51 10.43 3.72
N PHE A 111 -13.08 9.23 3.54
CA PHE A 111 -12.34 8.07 3.05
C PHE A 111 -11.74 8.30 1.66
N LEU A 112 -12.52 8.83 0.72
CA LEU A 112 -12.02 9.16 -0.62
C LEU A 112 -10.95 10.24 -0.59
N SER A 113 -11.05 11.23 0.30
CA SER A 113 -10.06 12.28 0.46
C SER A 113 -8.71 11.72 0.92
N ILE A 114 -8.70 10.82 1.91
CA ILE A 114 -7.43 10.18 2.36
C ILE A 114 -6.89 9.19 1.33
N LEU A 115 -7.74 8.49 0.59
CA LEU A 115 -7.34 7.59 -0.49
C LEU A 115 -6.64 8.37 -1.62
N ILE A 116 -7.29 9.43 -2.12
CA ILE A 116 -6.76 10.27 -3.21
C ILE A 116 -5.52 11.03 -2.73
N GLY A 117 -5.57 11.63 -1.55
CA GLY A 117 -4.44 12.37 -0.97
C GLY A 117 -3.20 11.49 -0.83
N TYR A 118 -3.36 10.28 -0.29
CA TYR A 118 -2.24 9.36 -0.14
C TYR A 118 -1.73 8.82 -1.48
N SER A 119 -2.60 8.62 -2.46
CA SER A 119 -2.19 8.31 -3.84
C SER A 119 -1.34 9.44 -4.45
N CYS A 120 -1.69 10.71 -4.19
CA CYS A 120 -0.93 11.86 -4.67
C CYS A 120 0.47 11.97 -4.00
N TYR A 121 0.63 11.54 -2.75
CA TYR A 121 1.97 11.39 -2.17
C TYR A 121 2.85 10.45 -2.98
N TYR A 122 2.30 9.34 -3.52
CA TYR A 122 3.05 8.44 -4.38
C TYR A 122 3.34 9.00 -5.76
N LEU A 123 2.51 9.91 -6.29
CA LEU A 123 2.83 10.66 -7.51
C LEU A 123 4.09 11.50 -7.33
N THR A 124 4.15 12.31 -6.26
CA THR A 124 5.31 13.19 -5.99
C THR A 124 6.55 12.43 -5.52
N ARG A 125 6.38 11.24 -4.93
CA ARG A 125 7.49 10.36 -4.53
C ARG A 125 8.17 9.72 -5.73
N ASN A 126 7.39 9.20 -6.66
CA ASN A 126 7.89 8.38 -7.76
C ASN A 126 8.19 9.21 -9.02
N SER A 127 7.83 10.49 -9.05
CA SER A 127 8.04 11.37 -10.21
C SER A 127 9.48 11.38 -10.71
N LEU A 128 10.46 11.50 -9.82
CA LEU A 128 11.88 11.48 -10.17
C LEU A 128 12.28 10.18 -10.87
N THR A 129 11.84 9.03 -10.36
CA THR A 129 12.19 7.71 -10.90
C THR A 129 11.88 7.59 -12.39
N PHE A 130 10.73 8.12 -12.81
CA PHE A 130 10.27 8.02 -14.19
C PHE A 130 10.70 9.20 -15.07
N THR A 131 11.21 10.27 -14.44
CA THR A 131 11.78 11.45 -15.12
C THR A 131 13.29 11.35 -15.27
N ALA A 132 13.98 10.62 -14.39
CA ALA A 132 15.43 10.55 -14.34
C ALA A 132 16.11 10.17 -15.67
N PRO A 133 15.60 9.22 -16.49
CA PRO A 133 16.20 8.94 -17.80
C PRO A 133 16.18 10.13 -18.75
N ALA A 134 15.10 10.93 -18.72
CA ALA A 134 15.03 12.16 -19.53
C ALA A 134 15.98 13.26 -19.01
N MET A 135 16.20 13.33 -17.68
CA MET A 135 17.19 14.24 -17.08
C MET A 135 18.59 13.89 -17.51
N VAL A 136 18.99 12.61 -17.47
CA VAL A 136 20.31 12.14 -17.93
C VAL A 136 20.50 12.37 -19.43
N ALA A 137 19.44 12.24 -20.22
CA ALA A 137 19.50 12.52 -21.67
C ALA A 137 19.64 14.03 -21.99
N THR A 138 19.38 14.92 -21.03
CA THR A 138 19.46 16.37 -21.19
C THR A 138 20.89 16.85 -20.91
N ALA A 139 21.67 17.05 -21.96
CA ALA A 139 23.10 17.41 -21.87
C ALA A 139 23.39 18.65 -21.01
N SER A 140 22.48 19.63 -21.00
CA SER A 140 22.64 20.87 -20.20
C SER A 140 22.66 20.67 -18.69
N LEU A 141 22.16 19.52 -18.19
CA LEU A 141 22.17 19.20 -16.77
C LEU A 141 23.48 18.55 -16.30
N GLY A 142 24.24 17.95 -17.22
CA GLY A 142 25.50 17.27 -16.90
C GLY A 142 25.36 16.11 -15.90
N LEU A 143 24.17 15.49 -15.81
CA LEU A 143 23.87 14.41 -14.87
C LEU A 143 24.22 13.05 -15.49
N ASP A 144 24.84 12.21 -14.68
CA ASP A 144 25.08 10.80 -14.99
C ASP A 144 24.22 9.86 -14.12
N ILE A 145 24.37 8.56 -14.35
CA ILE A 145 23.67 7.53 -13.57
C ILE A 145 24.04 7.61 -12.08
N THR A 146 25.30 7.96 -11.76
CA THR A 146 25.75 8.09 -10.37
C THR A 146 25.10 9.26 -9.67
N SER A 147 24.95 10.40 -10.35
CA SER A 147 24.23 11.58 -9.84
C SER A 147 22.78 11.25 -9.49
N ILE A 148 22.10 10.50 -10.36
CA ILE A 148 20.74 10.00 -10.08
C ILE A 148 20.75 9.03 -8.89
N GLY A 149 21.77 8.17 -8.79
CA GLY A 149 21.96 7.29 -7.65
C GLY A 149 22.06 8.02 -6.32
N VAL A 150 22.81 9.15 -6.27
CA VAL A 150 22.92 10.00 -5.09
C VAL A 150 21.56 10.55 -4.68
N ILE A 151 20.84 11.18 -5.61
CA ILE A 151 19.51 11.74 -5.33
C ILE A 151 18.55 10.64 -4.83
N THR A 152 18.56 9.49 -5.49
CA THR A 152 17.69 8.35 -5.17
C THR A 152 17.99 7.73 -3.80
N SER A 153 19.25 7.76 -3.32
CA SER A 153 19.62 7.27 -1.98
C SER A 153 19.16 8.19 -0.86
N ILE A 154 19.16 9.51 -1.09
CA ILE A 154 18.84 10.51 -0.05
C ILE A 154 17.38 10.38 0.41
N PHE A 155 16.46 10.18 -0.51
CA PHE A 155 15.03 10.12 -0.18
C PHE A 155 14.68 9.02 0.84
N PRO A 156 15.04 7.74 0.66
CA PRO A 156 14.72 6.68 1.62
C PRO A 156 15.32 6.91 2.99
N LEU A 157 16.54 7.47 3.06
CA LEU A 157 17.19 7.82 4.32
C LEU A 157 16.39 8.87 5.09
N CYS A 158 16.07 9.97 4.44
CA CYS A 158 15.30 11.07 5.03
C CYS A 158 13.88 10.64 5.40
N TYR A 159 13.24 9.84 4.56
CA TYR A 159 11.91 9.31 4.82
C TYR A 159 11.90 8.33 6.00
N GLY A 160 12.91 7.45 6.10
CA GLY A 160 13.05 6.53 7.23
C GLY A 160 13.18 7.27 8.56
N CYS A 161 14.04 8.31 8.62
CA CYS A 161 14.19 9.17 9.79
C CYS A 161 12.89 9.94 10.11
N SER A 162 12.22 10.46 9.08
CA SER A 162 10.98 11.22 9.21
C SER A 162 9.84 10.41 9.84
N LYS A 163 9.79 9.11 9.64
CA LYS A 163 8.78 8.25 10.26
C LYS A 163 8.79 8.30 11.78
N PHE A 164 9.96 8.44 12.39
CA PHE A 164 10.06 8.62 13.85
C PHE A 164 9.54 10.00 14.26
N ILE A 165 9.94 11.06 13.54
CA ILE A 165 9.56 12.44 13.85
C ILE A 165 8.07 12.65 13.64
N SER A 166 7.51 12.13 12.55
CA SER A 166 6.10 12.31 12.20
C SER A 166 5.13 11.67 13.19
N GLY A 167 5.54 10.61 13.90
CA GLY A 167 4.77 10.03 14.98
C GLY A 167 4.57 11.02 16.13
N VAL A 168 5.66 11.67 16.56
CA VAL A 168 5.64 12.64 17.67
C VAL A 168 4.94 13.95 17.26
N VAL A 169 5.31 14.51 16.11
CA VAL A 169 4.70 15.75 15.57
C VAL A 169 3.21 15.54 15.26
N GLY A 170 2.87 14.34 14.79
CA GLY A 170 1.50 13.96 14.50
C GLY A 170 0.58 14.00 15.72
N ASP A 171 1.09 13.86 16.94
CA ASP A 171 0.26 13.96 18.14
C ASP A 171 -0.11 15.41 18.50
N ALA A 172 0.69 16.37 18.07
CA ALA A 172 0.50 17.79 18.36
C ALA A 172 -0.30 18.53 17.27
N LEU A 173 -0.35 18.03 16.04
CA LEU A 173 -0.97 18.69 14.91
C LEU A 173 -2.26 17.99 14.44
N SER A 174 -3.15 18.78 13.81
CA SER A 174 -4.34 18.30 13.14
C SER A 174 -3.96 17.36 11.99
N PRO A 175 -4.48 16.11 11.95
CA PRO A 175 -4.19 15.15 10.88
C PRO A 175 -4.54 15.66 9.48
N SER A 176 -5.62 16.42 9.30
CA SER A 176 -6.00 16.98 8.00
C SER A 176 -5.01 18.05 7.51
N VAL A 177 -4.52 18.89 8.43
CA VAL A 177 -3.48 19.89 8.12
C VAL A 177 -2.14 19.21 7.81
N MET A 178 -1.77 18.19 8.55
CA MET A 178 -0.55 17.41 8.26
C MET A 178 -0.62 16.71 6.90
N LEU A 179 -1.75 16.06 6.60
CA LEU A 179 -1.93 15.35 5.33
C LEU A 179 -1.92 16.33 4.16
N GLY A 180 -2.77 17.34 4.21
CA GLY A 180 -2.91 18.32 3.12
C GLY A 180 -1.70 19.25 3.02
N GLY A 181 -1.21 19.78 4.14
CA GLY A 181 -0.02 20.67 4.17
C GLY A 181 1.25 19.96 3.73
N GLY A 182 1.47 18.73 4.19
CA GLY A 182 2.57 17.90 3.70
C GLY A 182 2.48 17.61 2.20
N LEU A 183 1.27 17.37 1.68
CA LEU A 183 1.04 17.16 0.25
C LEU A 183 1.30 18.43 -0.58
N VAL A 184 0.83 19.61 -0.12
CA VAL A 184 1.14 20.90 -0.75
C VAL A 184 2.64 21.12 -0.76
N ALA A 185 3.32 20.92 0.37
CA ALA A 185 4.75 21.13 0.48
C ALA A 185 5.55 20.19 -0.43
N THR A 186 5.20 18.89 -0.50
CA THR A 186 5.84 17.96 -1.45
C THR A 186 5.58 18.34 -2.90
N GLY A 187 4.38 18.87 -3.21
CA GLY A 187 4.05 19.39 -4.54
C GLY A 187 4.90 20.59 -4.92
N VAL A 188 5.04 21.56 -4.02
CA VAL A 188 5.92 22.74 -4.21
C VAL A 188 7.36 22.32 -4.41
N ILE A 189 7.87 21.38 -3.60
CA ILE A 189 9.23 20.84 -3.78
C ILE A 189 9.41 20.19 -5.14
N ASN A 190 8.45 19.44 -5.64
CA ASN A 190 8.52 18.85 -6.98
C ASN A 190 8.57 19.95 -8.07
N ILE A 191 7.81 21.03 -7.91
CA ILE A 191 7.84 22.18 -8.84
C ILE A 191 9.21 22.88 -8.79
N MET A 192 9.74 23.15 -7.60
CA MET A 192 11.07 23.74 -7.42
C MET A 192 12.18 22.85 -7.98
N PHE A 193 12.07 21.53 -7.79
CA PHE A 193 13.01 20.56 -8.35
C PHE A 193 13.02 20.64 -9.88
N GLY A 194 11.85 20.65 -10.53
CA GLY A 194 11.72 20.76 -11.98
C GLY A 194 12.19 22.11 -12.55
N ALA A 195 12.31 23.15 -11.72
CA ALA A 195 12.83 24.48 -12.08
C ALA A 195 14.35 24.62 -11.82
N SER A 196 15.00 23.65 -11.17
CA SER A 196 16.42 23.67 -10.85
C SER A 196 17.25 22.99 -11.95
N SER A 197 18.58 23.23 -11.92
CA SER A 197 19.56 22.59 -12.81
C SER A 197 20.83 22.15 -12.09
N ILE A 198 20.88 22.27 -10.76
CA ILE A 198 22.11 22.10 -9.96
C ILE A 198 21.96 20.86 -9.06
N LEU A 199 22.89 19.90 -9.15
CA LEU A 199 22.85 18.64 -8.39
C LEU A 199 22.70 18.82 -6.86
N PRO A 200 23.45 19.70 -6.17
CA PRO A 200 23.23 19.92 -4.73
C PRO A 200 21.82 20.39 -4.39
N VAL A 201 21.22 21.23 -5.24
CA VAL A 201 19.83 21.69 -5.04
C VAL A 201 18.85 20.52 -5.21
N PHE A 202 19.05 19.68 -6.20
CA PHE A 202 18.27 18.45 -6.37
C PHE A 202 18.35 17.55 -5.12
N CYS A 203 19.55 17.37 -4.56
CA CYS A 203 19.75 16.57 -3.35
C CYS A 203 18.99 17.15 -2.14
N VAL A 204 19.09 18.46 -1.91
CA VAL A 204 18.40 19.14 -0.79
C VAL A 204 16.89 19.05 -0.96
N LEU A 205 16.36 19.36 -2.14
CA LEU A 205 14.93 19.32 -2.41
C LEU A 205 14.40 17.89 -2.27
N TRP A 206 15.16 16.87 -2.71
CA TRP A 206 14.73 15.50 -2.60
C TRP A 206 14.81 14.95 -1.16
N ALA A 207 15.78 15.43 -0.36
CA ALA A 207 15.83 15.19 1.08
C ALA A 207 14.59 15.77 1.79
N MET A 208 14.24 17.03 1.50
CA MET A 208 13.05 17.68 2.04
C MET A 208 11.77 16.93 1.61
N ASN A 209 11.69 16.49 0.36
CA ASN A 209 10.57 15.65 -0.10
C ASN A 209 10.46 14.38 0.75
N GLY A 210 11.58 13.68 1.00
CA GLY A 210 11.61 12.50 1.87
C GLY A 210 11.08 12.77 3.28
N ILE A 211 11.49 13.88 3.90
CA ILE A 211 11.02 14.27 5.24
C ILE A 211 9.51 14.52 5.24
N LEU A 212 9.00 15.30 4.31
CA LEU A 212 7.58 15.67 4.24
C LEU A 212 6.67 14.49 3.89
N GLN A 213 7.16 13.53 3.12
CA GLN A 213 6.44 12.30 2.82
C GLN A 213 6.11 11.47 4.08
N GLY A 214 6.92 11.60 5.14
CA GLY A 214 6.68 10.90 6.41
C GLY A 214 5.38 11.28 7.11
N PHE A 215 4.81 12.45 6.81
CA PHE A 215 3.56 12.94 7.43
C PHE A 215 2.29 12.27 6.86
N GLY A 216 2.34 11.69 5.67
CA GLY A 216 1.15 11.17 4.99
C GLY A 216 0.48 10.00 5.69
N ALA A 217 1.22 8.92 5.96
CA ALA A 217 0.66 7.69 6.51
C ALA A 217 0.12 7.84 7.96
N PRO A 218 0.84 8.49 8.90
CA PRO A 218 0.32 8.71 10.26
C PRO A 218 -0.97 9.53 10.28
N SER A 219 -1.06 10.55 9.43
CA SER A 219 -2.28 11.38 9.31
C SER A 219 -3.48 10.57 8.83
N CYS A 220 -3.30 9.76 7.78
CA CYS A 220 -4.35 8.86 7.30
C CYS A 220 -4.78 7.85 8.37
N ALA A 221 -3.83 7.29 9.11
CA ALA A 221 -4.09 6.37 10.20
C ALA A 221 -4.97 7.00 11.28
N LYS A 222 -4.65 8.22 11.72
CA LYS A 222 -5.44 8.96 12.72
C LYS A 222 -6.85 9.25 12.22
N ILE A 223 -7.02 9.71 10.98
CA ILE A 223 -8.33 9.97 10.39
C ILE A 223 -9.14 8.67 10.30
N LEU A 224 -8.54 7.56 9.85
CA LEU A 224 -9.20 6.26 9.81
C LEU A 224 -9.66 5.79 11.20
N THR A 225 -8.83 5.97 12.22
CA THR A 225 -9.19 5.57 13.58
C THR A 225 -10.31 6.42 14.18
N SER A 226 -10.42 7.70 13.80
CA SER A 226 -11.46 8.61 14.27
C SER A 226 -12.82 8.39 13.57
N TRP A 227 -12.82 8.07 12.27
CA TRP A 227 -14.04 7.97 11.45
C TRP A 227 -14.61 6.56 11.32
N PHE A 228 -13.85 5.51 11.70
CA PHE A 228 -14.25 4.12 11.51
C PHE A 228 -14.13 3.32 12.81
N ALA A 229 -15.22 2.65 13.19
CA ALA A 229 -15.27 1.81 14.37
C ALA A 229 -14.31 0.61 14.28
N SER A 230 -13.86 0.12 15.42
CA SER A 230 -12.89 -0.98 15.52
C SER A 230 -13.31 -2.23 14.72
N LYS A 231 -14.62 -2.53 14.62
CA LYS A 231 -15.15 -3.69 13.88
C LYS A 231 -15.00 -3.58 12.36
N GLU A 232 -15.01 -2.38 11.79
CA GLU A 232 -14.94 -2.13 10.34
C GLU A 232 -13.60 -1.54 9.91
N ARG A 233 -12.81 -1.05 10.86
CA ARG A 233 -11.53 -0.36 10.64
C ARG A 233 -10.55 -1.20 9.79
N GLY A 234 -10.47 -2.51 10.03
CA GLY A 234 -9.60 -3.40 9.27
C GLY A 234 -9.92 -3.43 7.77
N THR A 235 -11.22 -3.44 7.42
CA THR A 235 -11.65 -3.41 6.01
C THR A 235 -11.27 -2.09 5.33
N TYR A 236 -11.54 -0.95 5.98
CA TYR A 236 -11.21 0.37 5.43
C TYR A 236 -9.70 0.61 5.38
N TRP A 237 -8.95 0.08 6.36
CA TRP A 237 -7.48 0.11 6.33
C TRP A 237 -6.92 -0.68 5.14
N GLY A 238 -7.45 -1.89 4.89
CA GLY A 238 -7.10 -2.69 3.72
C GLY A 238 -7.41 -1.99 2.40
N MET A 239 -8.58 -1.35 2.30
CA MET A 239 -8.95 -0.56 1.12
C MET A 239 -8.06 0.69 0.96
N TRP A 240 -7.72 1.39 2.06
CA TRP A 240 -6.80 2.52 2.01
C TRP A 240 -5.40 2.12 1.53
N ASN A 241 -4.94 0.93 1.85
CA ASN A 241 -3.66 0.43 1.34
C ASN A 241 -3.59 0.34 -0.19
N ILE A 242 -4.73 0.32 -0.89
CA ILE A 242 -4.78 0.38 -2.37
C ILE A 242 -4.22 1.73 -2.88
N ALA A 243 -4.28 2.80 -2.06
CA ALA A 243 -3.84 4.14 -2.47
C ALA A 243 -2.39 4.18 -2.92
N HIS A 244 -1.49 3.44 -2.26
CA HIS A 244 -0.08 3.43 -2.66
C HIS A 244 0.14 2.73 -4.01
N ASN A 245 -0.59 1.66 -4.29
CA ASN A 245 -0.52 0.98 -5.59
C ASN A 245 -1.14 1.86 -6.70
N LEU A 246 -2.25 2.55 -6.41
CA LEU A 246 -2.89 3.46 -7.36
C LEU A 246 -1.95 4.63 -7.72
N GLY A 247 -1.34 5.27 -6.71
CA GLY A 247 -0.35 6.33 -6.94
C GLY A 247 0.91 5.81 -7.65
N GLY A 248 1.41 4.64 -7.27
CA GLY A 248 2.56 4.00 -7.91
C GLY A 248 2.30 3.60 -9.37
N PHE A 249 1.10 3.12 -9.69
CA PHE A 249 0.69 2.80 -11.05
C PHE A 249 0.50 4.04 -11.92
N THR A 250 -0.07 5.11 -11.38
CA THR A 250 -0.33 6.34 -12.14
C THR A 250 0.91 7.21 -12.32
N ALA A 251 1.88 7.16 -11.38
CA ALA A 251 3.10 7.97 -11.44
C ALA A 251 3.93 7.75 -12.72
N PRO A 252 4.28 6.51 -13.14
CA PRO A 252 5.03 6.30 -14.39
C PRO A 252 4.27 6.79 -15.62
N ILE A 253 2.95 6.62 -15.64
CA ILE A 253 2.11 7.07 -16.76
C ILE A 253 2.11 8.60 -16.83
N LEU A 254 1.85 9.28 -15.71
CA LEU A 254 1.78 10.73 -15.68
C LEU A 254 3.16 11.37 -15.87
N ALA A 255 4.12 11.03 -15.01
CA ALA A 255 5.44 11.66 -15.04
C ALA A 255 6.25 11.27 -16.29
N GLY A 256 6.20 9.99 -16.68
CA GLY A 256 6.90 9.51 -17.87
C GLY A 256 6.37 10.11 -19.17
N THR A 257 5.04 10.21 -19.34
CA THR A 257 4.43 10.83 -20.53
C THR A 257 4.63 12.35 -20.54
N ALA A 258 4.49 13.03 -19.40
CA ALA A 258 4.73 14.45 -19.30
C ALA A 258 6.20 14.81 -19.63
N ALA A 259 7.15 14.04 -19.09
CA ALA A 259 8.58 14.22 -19.37
C ALA A 259 8.92 13.99 -20.86
N ARG A 260 8.26 13.02 -21.49
CA ARG A 260 8.43 12.75 -22.92
C ARG A 260 7.90 13.88 -23.79
N THR A 261 6.70 14.40 -23.48
CA THR A 261 5.97 15.31 -24.38
C THR A 261 6.43 16.76 -24.24
N TYR A 262 6.70 17.19 -23.00
CA TYR A 262 6.96 18.60 -22.66
C TYR A 262 8.35 18.85 -22.07
N GLY A 263 9.19 17.81 -21.97
CA GLY A 263 10.51 17.88 -21.37
C GLY A 263 10.53 17.41 -19.92
N TRP A 264 11.74 17.06 -19.43
CA TRP A 264 11.94 16.42 -18.12
C TRP A 264 11.32 17.17 -16.94
N SER A 265 11.34 18.51 -16.94
CA SER A 265 10.75 19.34 -15.86
C SER A 265 9.27 19.04 -15.64
N TRP A 266 8.52 18.79 -16.72
CA TRP A 266 7.09 18.49 -16.64
C TRP A 266 6.79 17.14 -15.98
N GLY A 267 7.74 16.21 -16.01
CA GLY A 267 7.61 14.95 -15.26
C GLY A 267 7.55 15.16 -13.74
N LEU A 268 8.01 16.32 -13.24
CA LEU A 268 7.94 16.73 -11.84
C LEU A 268 6.86 17.80 -11.61
N TRP A 269 6.68 18.73 -12.55
CA TRP A 269 5.67 19.79 -12.44
C TRP A 269 4.25 19.24 -12.47
N ALA A 270 3.91 18.29 -13.36
CA ALA A 270 2.56 17.76 -13.46
C ALA A 270 2.11 17.05 -12.17
N PRO A 271 2.87 16.09 -11.57
CA PRO A 271 2.58 15.56 -10.25
C PRO A 271 2.58 16.62 -9.16
N GLY A 272 3.49 17.60 -9.22
CA GLY A 272 3.60 18.70 -8.27
C GLY A 272 2.34 19.57 -8.23
N PHE A 273 1.85 20.03 -9.37
CA PHE A 273 0.61 20.82 -9.45
C PHE A 273 -0.61 20.05 -8.95
N ILE A 274 -0.74 18.77 -9.32
CA ILE A 274 -1.83 17.91 -8.83
C ILE A 274 -1.76 17.81 -7.30
N ALA A 275 -0.58 17.61 -6.74
CA ALA A 275 -0.40 17.48 -5.29
C ALA A 275 -0.75 18.79 -4.55
N VAL A 276 -0.36 19.95 -5.09
CA VAL A 276 -0.72 21.26 -4.52
C VAL A 276 -2.24 21.46 -4.52
N ILE A 277 -2.90 21.19 -5.65
CA ILE A 277 -4.36 21.34 -5.76
C ILE A 277 -5.09 20.40 -4.81
N VAL A 278 -4.74 19.11 -4.84
CA VAL A 278 -5.38 18.10 -3.98
C VAL A 278 -5.10 18.37 -2.50
N GLY A 279 -3.88 18.76 -2.15
CA GLY A 279 -3.51 19.10 -0.79
C GLY A 279 -4.28 20.31 -0.26
N ALA A 280 -4.44 21.36 -1.07
CA ALA A 280 -5.24 22.54 -0.74
C ALA A 280 -6.72 22.16 -0.53
N VAL A 281 -7.29 21.33 -1.41
CA VAL A 281 -8.67 20.83 -1.26
C VAL A 281 -8.82 20.03 0.04
N ILE A 282 -7.85 19.18 0.39
CA ILE A 282 -7.85 18.40 1.63
C ILE A 282 -7.85 19.33 2.85
N ILE A 283 -7.01 20.35 2.90
CA ILE A 283 -6.95 21.30 4.02
C ILE A 283 -8.31 21.98 4.22
N LEU A 284 -8.99 22.34 3.14
CA LEU A 284 -10.26 23.06 3.18
C LEU A 284 -11.45 22.17 3.52
N THR A 285 -11.46 20.93 3.07
CA THR A 285 -12.65 20.06 3.11
C THR A 285 -12.59 18.94 4.14
N LEU A 286 -11.40 18.38 4.40
CA LEU A 286 -11.23 17.24 5.29
C LEU A 286 -11.36 17.69 6.75
N LYS A 287 -12.06 16.90 7.55
CA LYS A 287 -12.19 17.08 9.00
C LYS A 287 -11.57 15.91 9.74
N ASP A 288 -10.91 16.20 10.85
CA ASP A 288 -10.13 15.23 11.62
C ASP A 288 -10.99 14.15 12.28
N SER A 289 -12.19 14.55 12.73
CA SER A 289 -13.09 13.66 13.45
C SER A 289 -14.56 13.97 13.15
N PRO A 290 -15.48 13.03 13.46
CA PRO A 290 -16.92 13.23 13.33
C PRO A 290 -17.45 14.42 14.12
N GLU A 291 -16.91 14.64 15.33
CA GLU A 291 -17.31 15.72 16.24
C GLU A 291 -17.06 17.10 15.63
N ALA A 292 -15.99 17.24 14.85
CA ALA A 292 -15.69 18.47 14.12
C ALA A 292 -16.75 18.85 13.07
N LYS A 293 -17.68 17.92 12.75
CA LYS A 293 -18.86 18.13 11.90
C LYS A 293 -20.19 18.02 12.65
N GLY A 294 -20.15 17.96 13.98
CA GLY A 294 -21.34 17.88 14.83
C GLY A 294 -21.97 16.49 14.89
N PHE A 295 -21.26 15.44 14.52
CA PHE A 295 -21.70 14.05 14.70
C PHE A 295 -21.19 13.49 16.03
N GLU A 296 -21.89 12.49 16.56
CA GLU A 296 -21.42 11.76 17.74
C GLU A 296 -20.14 10.94 17.43
N PRO A 297 -19.24 10.73 18.43
CA PRO A 297 -18.10 9.84 18.29
C PRO A 297 -18.53 8.44 17.85
N VAL A 298 -17.80 7.85 16.89
CA VAL A 298 -18.14 6.54 16.32
C VAL A 298 -18.17 5.43 17.37
N GLU A 299 -17.34 5.52 18.40
CA GLU A 299 -17.26 4.55 19.49
C GLU A 299 -18.51 4.58 20.40
N ASN A 300 -19.15 5.72 20.59
CA ASN A 300 -20.39 5.85 21.35
C ASN A 300 -21.58 5.24 20.59
N ILE A 301 -21.59 5.29 19.27
CA ILE A 301 -22.62 4.71 18.42
C ILE A 301 -22.58 3.16 18.49
N CYS A 302 -21.41 2.59 18.70
CA CYS A 302 -21.17 1.14 18.69
C CYS A 302 -21.17 0.47 20.07
N ASN A 303 -21.47 1.18 21.15
CA ASN A 303 -21.57 0.70 22.55
C ASN A 303 -20.48 -0.34 22.94
N HIS A 304 -19.23 0.10 23.02
CA HIS A 304 -18.11 -0.72 23.51
C HIS A 304 -17.45 -0.14 24.76
N LYS A 305 -18.19 -0.15 25.88
CA LYS A 305 -17.60 0.12 27.23
C LYS A 305 -16.47 -0.88 27.60
N GLU A 306 -16.55 -2.10 27.06
CA GLU A 306 -15.52 -3.13 27.32
C GLU A 306 -14.21 -2.92 26.56
N ALA A 307 -14.29 -2.44 25.30
CA ALA A 307 -13.09 -2.12 24.51
C ALA A 307 -12.31 -0.95 25.12
N LYS A 308 -12.99 0.04 25.70
CA LYS A 308 -12.36 1.19 26.33
C LYS A 308 -11.57 0.80 27.59
N LYS A 309 -12.11 -0.09 28.44
CA LYS A 309 -11.39 -0.63 29.60
C LYS A 309 -10.15 -1.44 29.23
N GLN A 310 -10.20 -2.22 28.13
CA GLN A 310 -9.05 -2.95 27.63
C GLN A 310 -8.00 -2.02 27.00
N THR A 311 -8.41 -0.94 26.34
CA THR A 311 -7.50 0.06 25.75
C THR A 311 -6.85 0.90 26.84
N GLU A 312 -7.59 1.35 27.87
CA GLU A 312 -7.06 2.12 29.00
C GLU A 312 -6.10 1.29 29.88
N GLN A 313 -6.33 -0.01 30.02
CA GLN A 313 -5.37 -0.92 30.66
C GLN A 313 -4.11 -1.19 29.80
N LEU A 314 -4.19 -1.01 28.49
CA LEU A 314 -3.05 -1.07 27.56
C LEU A 314 -2.25 0.24 27.52
N GLU A 315 -2.87 1.37 27.86
CA GLU A 315 -2.25 2.70 27.89
C GLU A 315 -1.49 3.02 29.20
N GLN A 316 -1.34 2.06 30.14
CA GLN A 316 -0.35 2.23 31.20
C GLN A 316 0.99 2.57 30.55
N LYS A 317 1.52 3.76 30.88
CA LYS A 317 2.76 4.36 30.37
C LYS A 317 3.86 3.32 30.24
N ILE A 318 3.92 2.66 29.09
CA ILE A 318 5.03 1.78 28.76
C ILE A 318 6.18 2.71 28.42
N ASN A 319 7.30 2.56 29.10
CA ASN A 319 8.53 3.20 28.68
C ASN A 319 8.85 2.68 27.28
N LEU A 320 8.55 3.50 26.25
CA LEU A 320 8.70 3.12 24.81
C LEU A 320 10.12 2.62 24.52
N TRP A 321 11.10 3.18 25.21
CA TRP A 321 12.50 2.82 25.07
C TRP A 321 12.80 1.42 25.65
N GLU A 322 12.29 1.13 26.81
CA GLU A 322 12.43 -0.18 27.45
C GLU A 322 11.74 -1.28 26.64
N ASN A 323 10.55 -0.99 26.13
CA ASN A 323 9.81 -1.90 25.26
C ASN A 323 10.57 -2.20 23.96
N LEU A 324 11.17 -1.17 23.33
CA LEU A 324 12.00 -1.34 22.14
C LEU A 324 13.23 -2.21 22.44
N LEU A 325 13.94 -1.93 23.53
CA LEU A 325 15.16 -2.65 23.88
C LEU A 325 14.88 -4.11 24.23
N HIS A 326 13.94 -4.39 25.15
CA HIS A 326 13.72 -5.74 25.66
C HIS A 326 12.86 -6.63 24.76
N ASN A 327 11.84 -6.09 24.10
CA ASN A 327 10.91 -6.91 23.35
C ASN A 327 11.23 -6.99 21.85
N VAL A 328 11.95 -6.00 21.31
CA VAL A 328 12.26 -5.94 19.87
C VAL A 328 13.74 -6.21 19.61
N LEU A 329 14.64 -5.37 20.15
CA LEU A 329 16.07 -5.46 19.84
C LEU A 329 16.76 -6.68 20.46
N SER A 330 16.27 -7.20 21.60
CA SER A 330 16.79 -8.44 22.19
C SER A 330 16.29 -9.71 21.50
N ASN A 331 15.37 -9.61 20.55
CA ASN A 331 14.78 -10.77 19.90
C ASN A 331 15.53 -11.12 18.60
N PRO A 332 16.26 -12.24 18.52
CA PRO A 332 17.04 -12.60 17.34
C PRO A 332 16.16 -12.86 16.11
N PHE A 333 14.90 -13.30 16.28
CA PHE A 333 13.97 -13.49 15.17
C PHE A 333 13.64 -12.17 14.47
N ILE A 334 13.53 -11.07 15.24
CA ILE A 334 13.27 -9.73 14.67
C ILE A 334 14.46 -9.26 13.83
N TRP A 335 15.70 -9.55 14.23
CA TRP A 335 16.89 -9.22 13.43
C TRP A 335 16.93 -10.02 12.13
N GLY A 336 16.60 -11.30 12.14
CA GLY A 336 16.49 -12.12 10.93
C GLY A 336 15.46 -11.54 9.95
N LEU A 337 14.27 -11.14 10.46
CA LEU A 337 13.26 -10.46 9.66
C LEU A 337 13.71 -9.09 9.16
N ALA A 338 14.40 -8.30 10.00
CA ALA A 338 14.89 -6.97 9.66
C ALA A 338 15.91 -7.00 8.52
N PHE A 339 16.90 -7.88 8.59
CA PHE A 339 17.90 -8.03 7.51
C PHE A 339 17.30 -8.63 6.24
N THR A 340 16.34 -9.54 6.35
CA THR A 340 15.57 -9.98 5.17
C THR A 340 14.79 -8.83 4.55
N TYR A 341 14.19 -7.99 5.36
CA TYR A 341 13.42 -6.84 4.90
C TYR A 341 14.32 -5.79 4.23
N PHE A 342 15.53 -5.59 4.76
CA PHE A 342 16.58 -4.84 4.08
C PHE A 342 16.83 -5.37 2.67
N CYS A 343 17.07 -6.67 2.50
CA CYS A 343 17.31 -7.30 1.20
C CYS A 343 16.12 -7.14 0.25
N VAL A 344 14.90 -7.35 0.74
CA VAL A 344 13.67 -7.17 -0.04
C VAL A 344 13.54 -5.72 -0.54
N TYR A 345 13.88 -4.73 0.29
CA TYR A 345 13.80 -3.33 -0.09
C TYR A 345 14.94 -2.89 -1.01
N VAL A 346 16.13 -3.50 -0.93
CA VAL A 346 17.18 -3.33 -1.97
C VAL A 346 16.63 -3.76 -3.33
N VAL A 347 16.03 -4.95 -3.41
CA VAL A 347 15.45 -5.47 -4.66
C VAL A 347 14.31 -4.58 -5.14
N ARG A 348 13.35 -4.25 -4.25
CA ARG A 348 12.19 -3.42 -4.59
C ARG A 348 12.61 -2.06 -5.14
N GLN A 349 13.44 -1.34 -4.40
CA GLN A 349 13.87 -0.02 -4.81
C GLN A 349 14.79 -0.07 -6.02
N GLY A 350 15.64 -1.11 -6.12
CA GLY A 350 16.49 -1.35 -7.28
C GLY A 350 15.67 -1.49 -8.56
N ILE A 351 14.68 -2.38 -8.57
CA ILE A 351 13.79 -2.58 -9.73
C ILE A 351 12.98 -1.31 -10.01
N THR A 352 12.40 -0.68 -8.99
CA THR A 352 11.61 0.53 -9.19
C THR A 352 12.43 1.66 -9.81
N SER A 353 13.65 1.90 -9.33
CA SER A 353 14.47 3.03 -9.77
C SER A 353 15.19 2.80 -11.11
N TRP A 354 15.58 1.56 -11.40
CA TRP A 354 16.51 1.29 -12.50
C TRP A 354 15.89 0.57 -13.69
N SER A 355 14.68 -0.02 -13.57
CA SER A 355 14.05 -0.76 -14.68
C SER A 355 13.82 0.10 -15.92
N VAL A 356 13.47 1.38 -15.76
CA VAL A 356 13.27 2.29 -16.90
C VAL A 356 14.59 2.53 -17.64
N PHE A 357 15.68 2.76 -16.90
CA PHE A 357 17.03 2.90 -17.48
C PHE A 357 17.48 1.62 -18.20
N TYR A 358 17.25 0.45 -17.57
CA TYR A 358 17.56 -0.84 -18.17
C TYR A 358 16.81 -1.07 -19.48
N LEU A 359 15.52 -0.80 -19.51
CA LEU A 359 14.70 -0.95 -20.72
C LEU A 359 15.17 -0.05 -21.87
N ILE A 360 15.61 1.19 -21.56
CA ILE A 360 16.14 2.13 -22.56
C ILE A 360 17.53 1.68 -23.03
N LYS A 361 18.46 1.42 -22.12
CA LYS A 361 19.86 1.18 -22.44
C LYS A 361 20.13 -0.20 -23.03
N GLU A 362 19.49 -1.25 -22.47
CA GLU A 362 19.78 -2.65 -22.84
C GLU A 362 18.70 -3.26 -23.75
N LYS A 363 17.45 -2.82 -23.62
CA LYS A 363 16.34 -3.40 -24.41
C LYS A 363 15.91 -2.52 -25.57
N GLY A 364 16.61 -1.41 -25.80
CA GLY A 364 16.40 -0.55 -26.98
C GLY A 364 15.03 0.11 -27.03
N VAL A 365 14.41 0.38 -25.86
CA VAL A 365 13.15 1.12 -25.81
C VAL A 365 13.42 2.58 -26.16
N VAL A 366 12.72 3.08 -27.18
CA VAL A 366 13.03 4.36 -27.83
C VAL A 366 12.93 5.55 -26.87
N ASP A 367 12.01 5.51 -25.91
CA ASP A 367 11.77 6.66 -25.02
C ASP A 367 11.42 6.25 -23.58
N ALA A 368 11.68 7.17 -22.66
CA ALA A 368 11.43 7.01 -21.23
C ALA A 368 9.94 6.82 -20.91
N GLY A 369 9.03 7.43 -21.67
CA GLY A 369 7.59 7.31 -21.47
C GLY A 369 7.10 5.89 -21.77
N ALA A 370 7.52 5.31 -22.90
CA ALA A 370 7.19 3.94 -23.25
C ALA A 370 7.79 2.93 -22.26
N ALA A 371 9.00 3.17 -21.77
CA ALA A 371 9.61 2.36 -20.72
C ALA A 371 8.85 2.47 -19.40
N ALA A 372 8.47 3.68 -18.98
CA ALA A 372 7.73 3.94 -17.77
C ALA A 372 6.35 3.25 -17.76
N VAL A 373 5.63 3.29 -18.88
CA VAL A 373 4.34 2.57 -19.05
C VAL A 373 4.53 1.05 -18.86
N ARG A 374 5.62 0.46 -19.37
CA ARG A 374 5.90 -0.97 -19.15
C ARG A 374 6.18 -1.29 -17.68
N VAL A 375 6.84 -0.36 -16.98
CA VAL A 375 7.16 -0.52 -15.55
C VAL A 375 5.95 -0.31 -14.65
N SER A 376 4.90 0.40 -15.09
CA SER A 376 3.68 0.61 -14.28
C SER A 376 3.01 -0.70 -13.84
N GLY A 377 3.19 -1.78 -14.61
CA GLY A 377 2.71 -3.11 -14.27
C GLY A 377 3.24 -3.66 -12.94
N LEU A 378 4.39 -3.16 -12.45
CA LEU A 378 4.99 -3.56 -11.16
C LEU A 378 4.01 -3.36 -9.99
N GLU A 379 3.34 -2.22 -9.93
CA GLU A 379 2.41 -1.87 -8.85
C GLU A 379 1.11 -2.68 -8.93
N LEU A 380 0.59 -2.93 -10.15
CA LEU A 380 -0.59 -3.77 -10.35
C LEU A 380 -0.30 -5.23 -9.96
N GLY A 381 0.85 -5.76 -10.38
CA GLY A 381 1.31 -7.08 -9.98
C GLY A 381 1.46 -7.16 -8.47
N GLY A 382 2.04 -6.13 -7.85
CA GLY A 382 2.23 -6.01 -6.42
C GLY A 382 0.93 -6.03 -5.62
N LEU A 383 -0.10 -5.31 -6.08
CA LEU A 383 -1.43 -5.33 -5.48
C LEU A 383 -2.01 -6.74 -5.42
N ILE A 384 -2.03 -7.43 -6.56
CA ILE A 384 -2.58 -8.79 -6.65
C ILE A 384 -1.72 -9.77 -5.85
N GLY A 385 -0.40 -9.68 -5.98
CA GLY A 385 0.55 -10.55 -5.30
C GLY A 385 0.49 -10.46 -3.78
N SER A 386 0.36 -9.26 -3.22
CA SER A 386 0.23 -9.06 -1.77
C SER A 386 -1.10 -9.63 -1.22
N LEU A 387 -2.22 -9.41 -1.93
CA LEU A 387 -3.52 -9.97 -1.55
C LEU A 387 -3.51 -11.50 -1.56
N LEU A 388 -2.93 -12.10 -2.61
CA LEU A 388 -2.82 -13.55 -2.72
C LEU A 388 -1.85 -14.13 -1.70
N ALA A 389 -0.72 -13.48 -1.43
CA ALA A 389 0.23 -13.91 -0.40
C ALA A 389 -0.43 -13.99 0.98
N GLY A 390 -1.21 -12.97 1.36
CA GLY A 390 -2.01 -12.98 2.58
C GLY A 390 -2.98 -14.15 2.63
N ARG A 391 -3.78 -14.32 1.57
CA ARG A 391 -4.80 -15.38 1.48
C ARG A 391 -4.19 -16.78 1.52
N ILE A 392 -3.11 -17.00 0.75
CA ILE A 392 -2.40 -18.28 0.71
C ILE A 392 -1.80 -18.59 2.09
N SER A 393 -1.20 -17.58 2.76
CA SER A 393 -0.61 -17.77 4.08
C SER A 393 -1.66 -18.14 5.13
N ASP A 394 -2.82 -17.50 5.12
CA ASP A 394 -3.92 -17.78 6.05
C ASP A 394 -4.52 -19.16 5.80
N TRP A 395 -4.73 -19.54 4.53
CA TRP A 395 -5.18 -20.87 4.16
C TRP A 395 -4.18 -21.95 4.59
N TYR A 396 -2.88 -21.72 4.40
CA TYR A 396 -1.83 -22.65 4.78
C TYR A 396 -1.73 -22.82 6.31
N ILE A 397 -1.94 -21.75 7.07
CA ILE A 397 -2.00 -21.81 8.54
C ILE A 397 -3.22 -22.62 8.99
N ALA A 398 -4.39 -22.42 8.37
CA ALA A 398 -5.61 -23.12 8.72
C ALA A 398 -5.59 -24.63 8.38
N SER A 399 -4.87 -25.02 7.32
CA SER A 399 -4.86 -26.40 6.80
C SER A 399 -3.82 -27.31 7.42
N SER A 400 -2.92 -26.82 8.27
CA SER A 400 -1.85 -27.65 8.82
C SER A 400 -1.44 -27.27 10.25
N ASN A 401 -0.99 -28.24 11.05
CA ASN A 401 -0.46 -28.03 12.38
C ASN A 401 0.96 -27.44 12.31
N GLY A 402 1.29 -26.44 13.16
CA GLY A 402 2.64 -25.84 13.25
C GLY A 402 2.61 -24.35 13.60
N GLY A 403 3.78 -23.73 13.66
CA GLY A 403 3.92 -22.32 14.00
C GLY A 403 3.36 -21.40 12.90
N ALA A 404 2.43 -20.52 13.24
CA ALA A 404 1.81 -19.61 12.28
C ALA A 404 2.85 -18.73 11.57
N VAL A 405 3.81 -18.18 12.31
CA VAL A 405 4.89 -17.36 11.74
C VAL A 405 5.77 -18.18 10.80
N GLY A 406 6.17 -19.40 11.17
CA GLY A 406 7.00 -20.25 10.32
C GLY A 406 6.35 -20.57 8.97
N LYS A 407 5.02 -20.77 8.94
CA LYS A 407 4.28 -20.99 7.70
C LYS A 407 4.25 -19.77 6.80
N ARG A 408 4.06 -18.57 7.38
CA ARG A 408 4.17 -17.32 6.62
C ARG A 408 5.56 -17.15 6.02
N ILE A 409 6.61 -17.50 6.77
CA ILE A 409 8.00 -17.47 6.31
C ILE A 409 8.23 -18.40 5.11
N GLN A 410 7.64 -19.61 5.11
CA GLN A 410 7.72 -20.52 3.97
C GLN A 410 7.12 -19.89 2.70
N ILE A 411 6.00 -19.18 2.82
CA ILE A 411 5.41 -18.45 1.69
C ILE A 411 6.34 -17.32 1.23
N VAL A 412 6.94 -16.56 2.17
CA VAL A 412 7.92 -15.52 1.84
C VAL A 412 9.09 -16.09 1.06
N ILE A 413 9.64 -17.24 1.48
CA ILE A 413 10.73 -17.93 0.76
C ILE A 413 10.29 -18.30 -0.67
N GLY A 414 9.11 -18.89 -0.84
CA GLY A 414 8.56 -19.21 -2.16
C GLY A 414 8.42 -17.99 -3.08
N TYR A 415 7.96 -16.87 -2.53
CA TYR A 415 7.87 -15.61 -3.25
C TYR A 415 9.25 -15.04 -3.61
N LEU A 416 10.25 -15.12 -2.72
CA LEU A 416 11.61 -14.67 -3.02
C LEU A 416 12.28 -15.52 -4.13
N VAL A 417 12.02 -16.82 -4.16
CA VAL A 417 12.44 -17.68 -5.28
C VAL A 417 11.76 -17.22 -6.58
N GLY A 418 10.47 -16.90 -6.51
CA GLY A 418 9.72 -16.33 -7.64
C GLY A 418 10.32 -15.00 -8.13
N VAL A 419 10.70 -14.09 -7.21
CA VAL A 419 11.39 -12.83 -7.56
C VAL A 419 12.70 -13.14 -8.30
N ALA A 420 13.56 -14.00 -7.75
CA ALA A 420 14.85 -14.33 -8.36
C ALA A 420 14.66 -14.92 -9.76
N THR A 421 13.68 -15.81 -9.96
CA THR A 421 13.34 -16.39 -11.26
C THR A 421 12.88 -15.32 -12.25
N MET A 422 12.02 -14.39 -11.82
CA MET A 422 11.54 -13.32 -12.68
C MET A 422 12.63 -12.29 -13.01
N LEU A 423 13.58 -12.04 -12.10
CA LEU A 423 14.76 -11.20 -12.38
C LEU A 423 15.65 -11.83 -13.47
N LEU A 424 15.89 -13.14 -13.41
CA LEU A 424 16.59 -13.87 -14.46
C LEU A 424 15.85 -13.80 -15.79
N SER A 425 14.54 -13.97 -15.77
CA SER A 425 13.68 -13.86 -16.95
C SER A 425 13.72 -12.44 -17.54
N PHE A 426 13.70 -11.40 -16.70
CA PHE A 426 13.76 -9.99 -17.13
C PHE A 426 15.09 -9.66 -17.82
N ARG A 427 16.18 -10.24 -17.33
CA ARG A 427 17.48 -10.14 -17.99
C ARG A 427 17.50 -10.85 -19.35
N ALA A 428 16.95 -12.07 -19.41
CA ALA A 428 17.03 -12.95 -20.59
C ALA A 428 16.08 -12.55 -21.74
N ILE A 429 15.05 -11.72 -21.45
CA ILE A 429 14.04 -11.36 -22.44
C ILE A 429 14.65 -10.61 -23.64
N PRO A 430 14.28 -10.93 -24.90
CA PRO A 430 14.80 -10.24 -26.07
C PRO A 430 14.29 -8.78 -26.16
N ALA A 431 15.07 -7.94 -26.84
CA ALA A 431 14.63 -6.61 -27.24
C ALA A 431 13.43 -6.71 -28.20
N GLY A 432 12.57 -5.68 -28.23
CA GLY A 432 11.44 -5.62 -29.17
C GLY A 432 10.19 -6.39 -28.76
N THR A 433 10.10 -6.93 -27.53
CA THR A 433 8.92 -7.65 -27.02
C THR A 433 8.19 -6.88 -25.91
N PRO A 434 7.45 -5.78 -26.22
CA PRO A 434 6.91 -4.88 -25.20
C PRO A 434 5.93 -5.55 -24.25
N PHE A 435 5.06 -6.42 -24.73
CA PHE A 435 4.09 -7.13 -23.92
C PHE A 435 4.77 -8.08 -22.92
N LEU A 436 5.77 -8.84 -23.37
CA LEU A 436 6.47 -9.79 -22.52
C LEU A 436 7.31 -9.05 -21.44
N GLN A 437 7.92 -7.91 -21.79
CA GLN A 437 8.63 -7.04 -20.85
C GLN A 437 7.68 -6.52 -19.76
N ALA A 438 6.50 -6.01 -20.15
CA ALA A 438 5.49 -5.54 -19.19
C ALA A 438 4.95 -6.69 -18.32
N LEU A 439 4.72 -7.87 -18.89
CA LEU A 439 4.25 -9.05 -18.15
C LEU A 439 5.28 -9.50 -17.10
N ILE A 440 6.56 -9.54 -17.46
CA ILE A 440 7.61 -9.95 -16.50
C ILE A 440 7.75 -8.91 -15.39
N VAL A 441 7.69 -7.62 -15.70
CA VAL A 441 7.69 -6.56 -14.68
C VAL A 441 6.47 -6.68 -13.75
N PHE A 442 5.30 -6.97 -14.28
CA PHE A 442 4.10 -7.29 -13.50
C PHE A 442 4.34 -8.49 -12.58
N MET A 443 4.93 -9.58 -13.09
CA MET A 443 5.24 -10.77 -12.28
C MET A 443 6.33 -10.52 -11.23
N ILE A 444 7.31 -9.64 -11.51
CA ILE A 444 8.26 -9.19 -10.48
C ILE A 444 7.50 -8.50 -9.35
N GLY A 445 6.59 -7.58 -9.67
CA GLY A 445 5.73 -6.92 -8.68
C GLY A 445 4.91 -7.93 -7.88
N PHE A 446 4.27 -8.88 -8.56
CA PHE A 446 3.46 -9.93 -7.96
C PHE A 446 4.23 -10.71 -6.87
N PHE A 447 5.45 -11.16 -7.17
CA PHE A 447 6.26 -11.90 -6.22
C PHE A 447 6.97 -11.01 -5.18
N LEU A 448 7.20 -9.74 -5.44
CA LEU A 448 7.97 -8.87 -4.56
C LEU A 448 7.15 -8.29 -3.40
N TYR A 449 5.87 -7.96 -3.63
CA TYR A 449 5.03 -7.31 -2.62
C TYR A 449 4.47 -8.28 -1.57
N GLY A 450 4.42 -9.59 -1.87
CA GLY A 450 4.11 -10.65 -0.90
C GLY A 450 5.05 -10.64 0.31
N PRO A 451 6.38 -10.79 0.10
CA PRO A 451 7.39 -10.65 1.14
C PRO A 451 7.30 -9.33 1.90
N GLN A 452 7.10 -8.22 1.20
CA GLN A 452 6.98 -6.91 1.82
C GLN A 452 5.86 -6.84 2.85
N MET A 453 4.70 -7.43 2.58
CA MET A 453 3.57 -7.45 3.48
C MET A 453 3.74 -8.49 4.60
N LEU A 454 4.16 -9.72 4.23
CA LEU A 454 4.22 -10.83 5.18
C LEU A 454 5.34 -10.69 6.21
N ILE A 455 6.48 -10.06 5.89
CA ILE A 455 7.57 -9.83 6.84
C ILE A 455 7.11 -8.88 7.95
N GLY A 456 6.42 -7.79 7.62
CA GLY A 456 5.82 -6.90 8.61
C GLY A 456 4.85 -7.67 9.53
N LEU A 457 3.93 -8.43 8.93
CA LEU A 457 2.97 -9.24 9.69
C LEU A 457 3.67 -10.27 10.60
N CYS A 458 4.73 -10.95 10.14
CA CYS A 458 5.54 -11.85 10.98
C CYS A 458 6.17 -11.11 12.15
N GLY A 459 6.70 -9.91 11.93
CA GLY A 459 7.25 -9.06 12.98
C GLY A 459 6.21 -8.69 14.05
N ALA A 460 4.99 -8.40 13.63
CA ALA A 460 3.88 -8.13 14.55
C ALA A 460 3.43 -9.37 15.33
N GLU A 461 3.44 -10.55 14.71
CA GLU A 461 3.04 -11.81 15.34
C GLU A 461 4.09 -12.41 16.30
N ILE A 462 5.39 -12.10 16.09
CA ILE A 462 6.50 -12.58 16.95
C ILE A 462 6.53 -11.85 18.28
N VAL A 463 6.18 -10.57 18.30
CA VAL A 463 6.14 -9.75 19.52
C VAL A 463 4.74 -9.74 20.12
N GLY A 464 4.62 -9.43 21.41
CA GLY A 464 3.31 -9.25 22.05
C GLY A 464 2.61 -7.99 21.51
N ARG A 465 1.29 -7.93 21.65
CA ARG A 465 0.44 -6.81 21.14
C ARG A 465 0.98 -5.42 21.52
N ARG A 466 1.60 -5.29 22.69
CA ARG A 466 2.18 -4.03 23.20
C ARG A 466 3.42 -3.55 22.44
N SER A 467 4.10 -4.45 21.73
CA SER A 467 5.38 -4.19 21.05
C SER A 467 5.25 -4.11 19.53
N VAL A 468 4.04 -4.28 18.98
CA VAL A 468 3.81 -4.31 17.51
C VAL A 468 4.28 -3.02 16.83
N GLY A 469 3.93 -1.86 17.39
CA GLY A 469 4.34 -0.57 16.82
C GLY A 469 5.86 -0.38 16.81
N ALA A 470 6.54 -0.77 17.90
CA ALA A 470 8.00 -0.72 17.99
C ALA A 470 8.67 -1.68 17.00
N SER A 471 8.13 -2.90 16.84
CA SER A 471 8.62 -3.89 15.87
C SER A 471 8.46 -3.39 14.43
N GLU A 472 7.27 -2.93 14.06
CA GLU A 472 7.00 -2.38 12.72
C GLU A 472 7.86 -1.15 12.41
N GLY A 473 8.05 -0.27 13.39
CA GLY A 473 8.93 0.90 13.27
C GLY A 473 10.38 0.51 13.01
N PHE A 474 10.91 -0.45 13.77
CA PHE A 474 12.27 -0.94 13.63
C PHE A 474 12.48 -1.67 12.28
N LEU A 475 11.60 -2.61 11.94
CA LEU A 475 11.64 -3.32 10.68
C LEU A 475 11.57 -2.36 9.48
N GLY A 476 10.66 -1.37 9.56
CA GLY A 476 10.52 -0.35 8.53
C GLY A 476 11.78 0.51 8.38
N TRP A 477 12.44 0.90 9.49
CA TRP A 477 13.68 1.68 9.45
C TRP A 477 14.79 0.91 8.73
N ILE A 478 15.05 -0.34 9.12
CA ILE A 478 16.04 -1.21 8.47
C ILE A 478 15.70 -1.44 6.99
N ALA A 479 14.43 -1.61 6.64
CA ALA A 479 13.98 -1.74 5.26
C ALA A 479 14.33 -0.48 4.43
N TYR A 480 14.11 0.73 4.96
CA TYR A 480 14.47 1.96 4.25
C TYR A 480 15.97 2.19 4.14
N LEU A 481 16.78 1.68 5.08
CA LEU A 481 18.23 1.60 4.87
C LEU A 481 18.56 0.71 3.66
N GLY A 482 17.85 -0.41 3.49
CA GLY A 482 17.96 -1.24 2.29
C GLY A 482 17.58 -0.47 1.01
N ALA A 483 16.47 0.26 1.03
CA ALA A 483 16.05 1.10 -0.09
C ALA A 483 17.10 2.16 -0.47
N ALA A 484 17.76 2.76 0.50
CA ALA A 484 18.83 3.73 0.26
C ALA A 484 20.04 3.12 -0.45
N ASN A 485 20.36 1.85 -0.13
CA ASN A 485 21.44 1.11 -0.80
C ASN A 485 21.14 0.77 -2.27
N ALA A 486 19.88 0.85 -2.68
CA ALA A 486 19.52 0.72 -4.09
C ALA A 486 19.87 1.96 -4.95
N GLY A 487 20.27 3.07 -4.37
CA GLY A 487 20.72 4.27 -5.09
C GLY A 487 22.18 4.21 -5.48
N VAL A 488 23.07 4.83 -4.68
CA VAL A 488 24.52 4.93 -4.98
C VAL A 488 25.17 3.57 -5.21
N PRO A 489 25.06 2.57 -4.32
CA PRO A 489 25.76 1.30 -4.53
C PRO A 489 25.38 0.61 -5.85
N LEU A 490 24.09 0.53 -6.18
CA LEU A 490 23.67 -0.10 -7.43
C LEU A 490 24.02 0.75 -8.66
N SER A 491 24.01 2.09 -8.57
CA SER A 491 24.42 2.95 -9.69
C SER A 491 25.90 2.78 -10.03
N LEU A 492 26.77 2.70 -9.02
CA LEU A 492 28.20 2.43 -9.19
C LEU A 492 28.44 1.05 -9.79
N LEU A 493 27.67 0.04 -9.33
CA LEU A 493 27.73 -1.32 -9.87
C LEU A 493 27.37 -1.34 -11.36
N VAL A 494 26.30 -0.64 -11.75
CA VAL A 494 25.90 -0.53 -13.17
C VAL A 494 26.97 0.20 -13.98
N GLN A 495 27.53 1.28 -13.45
CA GLN A 495 28.53 2.08 -14.15
C GLN A 495 29.85 1.33 -14.36
N GLN A 496 30.31 0.57 -13.36
CA GLN A 496 31.61 -0.12 -13.40
C GLN A 496 31.54 -1.50 -14.05
N TYR A 497 30.47 -2.26 -13.79
CA TYR A 497 30.36 -3.68 -14.15
C TYR A 497 29.15 -3.99 -15.04
N GLY A 498 28.35 -2.97 -15.39
CA GLY A 498 27.18 -3.13 -16.26
C GLY A 498 25.95 -3.74 -15.58
N TRP A 499 24.92 -3.95 -16.39
CA TRP A 499 23.63 -4.43 -15.92
C TRP A 499 23.63 -5.88 -15.41
N ASP A 500 24.58 -6.69 -15.85
CA ASP A 500 24.73 -8.08 -15.37
C ASP A 500 25.05 -8.12 -13.88
N ALA A 501 25.94 -7.25 -13.42
CA ALA A 501 26.27 -7.13 -12.01
C ALA A 501 25.08 -6.60 -11.19
N PHE A 502 24.27 -5.72 -11.76
CA PHE A 502 23.04 -5.25 -11.13
C PHE A 502 22.08 -6.41 -10.85
N PHE A 503 21.75 -7.21 -11.87
CA PHE A 503 20.86 -8.37 -11.68
C PHE A 503 21.44 -9.39 -10.71
N LEU A 504 22.75 -9.66 -10.79
CA LEU A 504 23.43 -10.56 -9.87
C LEU A 504 23.30 -10.07 -8.42
N ALA A 505 23.52 -8.78 -8.16
CA ALA A 505 23.38 -8.21 -6.83
C ALA A 505 21.95 -8.36 -6.28
N LEU A 506 20.92 -8.13 -7.11
CA LEU A 506 19.53 -8.32 -6.69
C LEU A 506 19.17 -9.78 -6.41
N ILE A 507 19.68 -10.70 -7.22
CA ILE A 507 19.50 -12.15 -7.01
C ILE A 507 20.23 -12.60 -5.75
N CYS A 508 21.45 -12.12 -5.52
CA CYS A 508 22.19 -12.38 -4.27
C CYS A 508 21.43 -11.85 -3.04
N ALA A 509 20.81 -10.67 -3.15
CA ALA A 509 19.95 -10.14 -2.08
C ALA A 509 18.75 -11.06 -1.80
N CYS A 510 18.08 -11.59 -2.84
CA CYS A 510 17.04 -12.60 -2.66
C CYS A 510 17.56 -13.86 -1.97
N GLY A 511 18.72 -14.40 -2.41
CA GLY A 511 19.36 -15.57 -1.82
C GLY A 511 19.73 -15.34 -0.35
N THR A 512 20.31 -14.18 -0.03
CA THR A 512 20.62 -13.78 1.35
C THR A 512 19.36 -13.73 2.21
N GLY A 513 18.27 -13.13 1.69
CA GLY A 513 16.98 -13.10 2.38
C GLY A 513 16.44 -14.51 2.67
N ILE A 514 16.53 -15.43 1.72
CA ILE A 514 16.12 -16.83 1.89
C ILE A 514 16.96 -17.51 2.98
N LEU A 515 18.29 -17.33 2.96
CA LEU A 515 19.21 -17.91 3.97
C LEU A 515 18.91 -17.38 5.38
N LEU A 516 18.63 -16.09 5.51
CA LEU A 516 18.25 -15.46 6.80
C LEU A 516 16.90 -15.96 7.33
N LEU A 517 15.97 -16.34 6.45
CA LEU A 517 14.67 -16.87 6.83
C LEU A 517 14.67 -18.37 7.13
N ALA A 518 15.64 -19.13 6.62
CA ALA A 518 15.69 -20.58 6.79
C ALA A 518 15.60 -21.03 8.27
N PRO A 519 16.34 -20.45 9.23
CA PRO A 519 16.23 -20.83 10.64
C PRO A 519 14.89 -20.44 11.28
N LEU A 520 14.12 -19.52 10.68
CA LEU A 520 12.86 -19.04 11.21
C LEU A 520 11.64 -19.85 10.74
N VAL A 521 11.82 -20.84 9.87
CA VAL A 521 10.73 -21.68 9.31
C VAL A 521 9.93 -22.43 10.40
N GLY A 522 10.57 -22.72 11.56
CA GLY A 522 9.91 -23.31 12.72
C GLY A 522 9.34 -22.32 13.73
N ALA A 523 9.39 -21.01 13.48
CA ALA A 523 9.02 -19.99 14.45
C ALA A 523 7.53 -20.05 14.81
N LYS A 524 7.25 -19.96 16.12
CA LYS A 524 5.89 -19.86 16.69
C LYS A 524 5.55 -18.40 16.94
N SER A 525 4.26 -18.04 16.84
CA SER A 525 3.77 -16.71 17.24
C SER A 525 3.89 -16.52 18.76
N TYR A 526 3.84 -15.26 19.23
CA TYR A 526 3.86 -14.93 20.65
C TYR A 526 2.77 -15.70 21.42
N LEU A 527 1.55 -15.74 20.91
CA LEU A 527 0.43 -16.47 21.52
C LEU A 527 0.67 -17.98 21.59
N GLN A 528 1.32 -18.57 20.58
CA GLN A 528 1.66 -20.00 20.55
C GLN A 528 2.82 -20.37 21.45
N ARG A 529 3.57 -19.40 21.98
CA ARG A 529 4.65 -19.62 22.96
C ARG A 529 4.17 -19.55 24.40
N GLN A 530 3.00 -18.94 24.64
CA GLN A 530 2.38 -18.83 25.95
C GLN A 530 1.48 -20.03 26.30
N ASN A 531 0.98 -20.74 25.28
CA ASN A 531 0.24 -22.00 25.40
C ASN A 531 1.19 -23.20 25.20
#